data_994c0aeb0d2c6770f8dde619c610c785
#
_entry.id   994c0aeb0d2c6770f8dde619c610c785
#
_cell.length_a   1.000
_cell.length_b   1.000
_cell.length_c   1.000
_cell.angle_alpha   90.00
_cell.angle_beta   90.00
_cell.angle_gamma   90.00
#
_symmetry.space_group_name_H-M   'P 1'
#
loop_
_entity.id
_entity.type
_entity.pdbx_description
1 polymer ?
#
loop_
_entity_poly.entity_id
_entity_poly.type
_entity_poly.pdbx_seq_one_letter_code
_entity_poly.pdbx_strand_id
1 'polypeptide(L)'
;MLEGNRDHSHALHNIHWDDLRADCENCFGLCCVALPFAVSADFAMSKDAGVPCSNLQADYRCGIHVNLRECGCKGCTVFECFGAGQKVSQITFEGIDWRESSERAKTMYHVFPIMHQLHEMLWYLHEALVLEAACSIRQELNMTLEETVRLTELRADEILKVDVHAHRANVNRLLLQTSELVWMDVRRNLKGNSKERRKNYRGADLMGAKLKSADLRGADLRGAYLIAADLRHANLRAADLIGADLRDADLCGADLRDSIFLTQVQINATKGDLHTQLPGRLSRPAHWIA
;
A
#
# COMPACT_ATOMS: atom_id res chain seq x y z
N MET A 1 2.64 25.19 46.14
CA MET A 1 2.74 25.22 44.68
C MET A 1 3.15 23.83 44.27
N LEU A 2 2.20 23.06 43.84
CA LEU A 2 2.39 21.69 43.34
C LEU A 2 2.25 21.75 41.84
N GLU A 3 3.37 21.63 41.13
CA GLU A 3 3.39 21.49 39.68
C GLU A 3 2.79 20.13 39.31
N GLY A 4 1.71 20.19 38.54
CA GLY A 4 1.01 19.02 38.05
C GLY A 4 1.86 18.27 37.03
N ASN A 5 2.28 17.10 37.45
CA ASN A 5 2.85 16.06 36.59
C ASN A 5 1.78 15.66 35.57
N ARG A 6 1.88 16.11 34.32
CA ARG A 6 1.02 15.60 33.24
C ARG A 6 1.47 14.18 32.94
N ASP A 7 0.67 13.30 33.41
CA ASP A 7 0.72 11.87 33.15
C ASP A 7 0.66 11.62 31.63
N HIS A 8 1.81 11.34 31.01
CA HIS A 8 1.95 10.93 29.62
C HIS A 8 1.77 9.41 29.52
N SER A 9 0.79 8.87 30.25
CA SER A 9 0.47 7.47 30.18
C SER A 9 -0.44 7.18 28.99
N HIS A 10 0.15 6.56 27.95
CA HIS A 10 -0.47 5.56 27.06
C HIS A 10 -1.84 5.89 26.44
N ALA A 11 -1.91 6.89 25.61
CA ALA A 11 -2.81 6.80 24.47
C ALA A 11 -2.12 5.93 23.42
N LEU A 12 -2.31 4.62 23.47
CA LEU A 12 -2.06 3.72 22.35
C LEU A 12 -2.82 4.31 21.18
N HIS A 13 -2.11 4.91 20.24
CA HIS A 13 -2.70 5.45 19.02
C HIS A 13 -3.20 4.26 18.22
N ASN A 14 -4.47 3.91 18.43
CA ASN A 14 -5.16 2.93 17.61
C ASN A 14 -5.33 3.52 16.21
N ILE A 15 -4.33 3.35 15.34
CA ILE A 15 -4.53 3.62 13.92
C ILE A 15 -5.55 2.61 13.42
N HIS A 16 -6.69 3.11 12.96
CA HIS A 16 -7.71 2.30 12.30
C HIS A 16 -7.36 2.11 10.81
N TRP A 17 -7.82 1.01 10.23
CA TRP A 17 -7.70 0.78 8.78
C TRP A 17 -8.26 1.94 7.94
N ASP A 18 -9.27 2.63 8.44
CA ASP A 18 -9.89 3.77 7.76
C ASP A 18 -8.95 4.98 7.70
N ASP A 19 -8.07 5.17 8.68
CA ASP A 19 -7.05 6.23 8.69
C ASP A 19 -5.99 6.00 7.59
N LEU A 20 -5.80 4.73 7.19
CA LEU A 20 -4.87 4.31 6.15
C LEU A 20 -5.53 4.13 4.78
N ARG A 21 -6.72 4.69 4.56
CA ARG A 21 -7.40 4.76 3.26
C ARG A 21 -7.40 6.18 2.75
N ALA A 22 -7.36 6.33 1.42
CA ALA A 22 -7.43 7.65 0.81
C ALA A 22 -8.78 8.33 1.13
N ASP A 23 -8.71 9.52 1.72
CA ASP A 23 -9.84 10.44 1.89
C ASP A 23 -9.56 11.70 1.07
N CYS A 24 -10.02 11.67 -0.19
CA CYS A 24 -9.81 12.78 -1.12
C CYS A 24 -10.65 14.02 -0.78
N GLU A 25 -11.67 13.90 0.08
CA GLU A 25 -12.49 15.04 0.52
C GLU A 25 -11.71 15.94 1.48
N ASN A 26 -10.81 15.34 2.27
CA ASN A 26 -9.96 16.03 3.23
C ASN A 26 -8.51 16.19 2.75
N CYS A 27 -8.27 16.05 1.43
CA CYS A 27 -6.93 16.18 0.83
C CYS A 27 -6.89 17.35 -0.16
N PHE A 28 -5.79 18.10 -0.17
CA PHE A 28 -5.56 19.19 -1.13
C PHE A 28 -5.08 18.71 -2.51
N GLY A 29 -5.47 17.49 -2.93
CA GLY A 29 -5.15 16.93 -4.23
C GLY A 29 -3.65 16.63 -4.40
N LEU A 30 -2.95 16.22 -3.33
CA LEU A 30 -1.49 16.13 -3.31
C LEU A 30 -0.92 15.15 -4.33
N CYS A 31 -1.58 14.04 -4.64
CA CYS A 31 -1.19 13.16 -5.73
C CYS A 31 -1.22 13.86 -7.10
N CYS A 32 -2.15 14.81 -7.29
CA CYS A 32 -2.30 15.59 -8.52
C CYS A 32 -1.31 16.75 -8.63
N VAL A 33 -0.62 17.14 -7.56
CA VAL A 33 0.34 18.26 -7.60
C VAL A 33 1.77 17.82 -7.29
N ALA A 34 1.99 17.04 -6.25
CA ALA A 34 3.34 16.69 -5.79
C ALA A 34 4.05 15.67 -6.69
N LEU A 35 3.32 14.67 -7.21
CA LEU A 35 3.90 13.55 -7.94
C LEU A 35 4.03 13.84 -9.44
N PRO A 36 5.19 13.52 -10.07
CA PRO A 36 5.34 13.57 -11.51
C PRO A 36 4.79 12.29 -12.18
N PHE A 37 4.41 12.39 -13.44
CA PHE A 37 4.20 11.25 -14.32
C PHE A 37 4.53 11.60 -15.76
N ALA A 38 4.92 10.59 -16.56
CA ALA A 38 5.27 10.76 -17.96
C ALA A 38 4.33 9.97 -18.87
N VAL A 39 4.21 10.40 -20.11
CA VAL A 39 3.50 9.66 -21.16
C VAL A 39 3.99 8.21 -21.20
N SER A 40 3.06 7.27 -21.11
CA SER A 40 3.33 5.83 -21.06
C SER A 40 2.04 5.05 -21.37
N ALA A 41 2.07 3.74 -21.23
CA ALA A 41 0.85 2.91 -21.26
C ALA A 41 -0.17 3.25 -20.16
N ASP A 42 0.29 3.92 -19.10
CA ASP A 42 -0.53 4.24 -17.92
C ASP A 42 -0.96 5.72 -17.89
N PHE A 43 -0.36 6.60 -18.69
CA PHE A 43 -0.66 8.04 -18.74
C PHE A 43 -0.64 8.60 -20.16
N ALA A 44 -1.73 9.22 -20.57
CA ALA A 44 -1.85 9.88 -21.89
C ALA A 44 -1.08 11.22 -21.97
N MET A 45 -0.62 11.76 -20.85
CA MET A 45 0.07 13.05 -20.76
C MET A 45 1.25 12.97 -19.78
N SER A 46 2.13 13.97 -19.85
CA SER A 46 3.21 14.16 -18.85
C SER A 46 2.85 15.30 -17.91
N LYS A 47 3.35 15.22 -16.68
CA LYS A 47 3.22 16.25 -15.64
C LYS A 47 4.48 16.26 -14.78
N ASP A 48 5.08 17.42 -14.57
CA ASP A 48 6.21 17.58 -13.67
C ASP A 48 5.79 17.60 -12.20
N ALA A 49 6.71 17.26 -11.30
CA ALA A 49 6.49 17.39 -9.86
C ALA A 49 6.24 18.86 -9.49
N GLY A 50 5.28 19.11 -8.62
CA GLY A 50 4.92 20.45 -8.18
C GLY A 50 4.07 21.27 -9.16
N VAL A 51 3.76 20.70 -10.33
CA VAL A 51 2.84 21.31 -11.30
C VAL A 51 1.46 20.67 -11.13
N PRO A 52 0.38 21.46 -10.92
CA PRO A 52 -0.96 20.91 -10.83
C PRO A 52 -1.39 20.17 -12.10
N CYS A 53 -1.98 18.98 -11.95
CA CYS A 53 -2.60 18.28 -13.06
C CYS A 53 -3.71 19.13 -13.69
N SER A 54 -3.83 19.13 -15.02
CA SER A 54 -4.87 19.88 -15.74
C SER A 54 -6.29 19.46 -15.39
N ASN A 55 -6.46 18.25 -14.82
CA ASN A 55 -7.75 17.72 -14.39
C ASN A 55 -8.07 18.02 -12.92
N LEU A 56 -7.18 18.71 -12.20
CA LEU A 56 -7.40 19.10 -10.80
C LEU A 56 -8.33 20.31 -10.75
N GLN A 57 -9.45 20.19 -10.06
CA GLN A 57 -10.46 21.24 -9.91
C GLN A 57 -10.12 22.20 -8.76
N ALA A 58 -10.90 23.28 -8.65
CA ALA A 58 -10.73 24.29 -7.62
C ALA A 58 -10.96 23.74 -6.20
N ASP A 59 -11.77 22.72 -6.06
CA ASP A 59 -12.07 21.99 -4.81
C ASP A 59 -11.07 20.86 -4.50
N TYR A 60 -9.93 20.82 -5.20
CA TYR A 60 -8.86 19.79 -5.08
C TYR A 60 -9.26 18.39 -5.56
N ARG A 61 -10.42 18.20 -6.17
CA ARG A 61 -10.86 16.92 -6.72
C ARG A 61 -10.41 16.74 -8.18
N CYS A 62 -10.27 15.50 -8.57
CA CYS A 62 -10.00 15.16 -9.96
C CYS A 62 -11.28 15.19 -10.78
N GLY A 63 -11.38 16.08 -11.77
CA GLY A 63 -12.57 16.23 -12.62
C GLY A 63 -12.88 15.03 -13.51
N ILE A 64 -11.91 14.11 -13.70
CA ILE A 64 -12.07 12.89 -14.50
C ILE A 64 -11.98 11.61 -13.65
N HIS A 65 -12.10 11.71 -12.33
CA HIS A 65 -11.83 10.58 -11.42
C HIS A 65 -12.68 9.34 -11.74
N VAL A 66 -13.92 9.49 -12.18
CA VAL A 66 -14.82 8.39 -12.53
C VAL A 66 -14.50 7.75 -13.89
N ASN A 67 -13.73 8.44 -14.76
CA ASN A 67 -13.42 8.03 -16.14
C ASN A 67 -11.91 7.94 -16.41
N LEU A 68 -11.08 7.76 -15.37
CA LEU A 68 -9.62 7.77 -15.47
C LEU A 68 -9.08 6.82 -16.54
N ARG A 69 -9.62 5.60 -16.66
CA ARG A 69 -9.19 4.61 -17.65
C ARG A 69 -9.51 5.05 -19.07
N GLU A 70 -10.70 5.58 -19.29
CA GLU A 70 -11.18 6.07 -20.58
C GLU A 70 -10.40 7.32 -21.04
N CYS A 71 -9.99 8.16 -20.07
CA CYS A 71 -9.16 9.33 -20.31
C CYS A 71 -7.67 9.02 -20.42
N GLY A 72 -7.26 7.76 -20.47
CA GLY A 72 -5.86 7.34 -20.59
C GLY A 72 -5.01 7.64 -19.34
N CYS A 73 -5.63 7.74 -18.16
CA CYS A 73 -4.97 7.95 -16.87
C CYS A 73 -5.06 6.70 -15.98
N LYS A 74 -4.77 5.53 -16.56
CA LYS A 74 -4.83 4.23 -15.88
C LYS A 74 -3.96 4.20 -14.63
N GLY A 75 -2.77 4.84 -14.64
CA GLY A 75 -1.88 4.93 -13.50
C GLY A 75 -2.51 5.59 -12.27
N CYS A 76 -3.45 6.55 -12.47
CA CYS A 76 -4.18 7.14 -11.35
C CYS A 76 -5.17 6.16 -10.68
N THR A 77 -5.70 5.16 -11.41
CA THR A 77 -6.62 4.16 -10.83
C THR A 77 -5.93 3.16 -9.92
N VAL A 78 -4.61 3.07 -10.04
CA VAL A 78 -3.76 2.14 -9.28
C VAL A 78 -2.89 2.86 -8.26
N PHE A 79 -3.08 4.15 -8.06
CA PHE A 79 -2.40 4.90 -7.01
C PHE A 79 -3.19 4.87 -5.70
N GLU A 80 -2.52 4.56 -4.61
CA GLU A 80 -3.07 4.61 -3.24
C GLU A 80 -2.13 5.43 -2.36
N CYS A 81 -2.67 6.41 -1.66
CA CYS A 81 -1.86 7.23 -0.76
C CYS A 81 -1.82 6.71 0.67
N PHE A 82 -2.54 5.63 0.98
CA PHE A 82 -2.65 5.07 2.33
C PHE A 82 -3.01 6.11 3.40
N GLY A 83 -3.84 7.09 3.06
CA GLY A 83 -4.22 8.15 3.99
C GLY A 83 -3.19 9.29 4.15
N ALA A 84 -2.04 9.22 3.50
CA ALA A 84 -1.02 10.27 3.61
C ALA A 84 -1.50 11.64 3.12
N GLY A 85 -2.41 11.66 2.14
CA GLY A 85 -2.95 12.91 1.58
C GLY A 85 -3.68 13.76 2.61
N GLN A 86 -4.68 13.20 3.28
CA GLN A 86 -5.42 13.90 4.33
C GLN A 86 -4.56 14.15 5.57
N LYS A 87 -3.64 13.25 5.93
CA LYS A 87 -2.70 13.46 7.06
C LYS A 87 -1.85 14.71 6.83
N VAL A 88 -1.24 14.84 5.65
CA VAL A 88 -0.44 16.03 5.30
C VAL A 88 -1.34 17.27 5.27
N SER A 89 -2.49 17.21 4.60
CA SER A 89 -3.36 18.38 4.42
C SER A 89 -3.94 18.90 5.74
N GLN A 90 -4.50 18.01 6.56
CA GLN A 90 -5.29 18.43 7.72
C GLN A 90 -4.46 18.50 9.00
N ILE A 91 -3.45 17.63 9.15
CA ILE A 91 -2.69 17.54 10.41
C ILE A 91 -1.33 18.24 10.26
N THR A 92 -0.50 17.82 9.30
CA THR A 92 0.86 18.38 9.18
C THR A 92 0.85 19.85 8.80
N PHE A 93 -0.11 20.28 7.98
CA PHE A 93 -0.27 21.68 7.53
C PHE A 93 -1.54 22.35 8.06
N GLU A 94 -2.21 21.77 9.07
CA GLU A 94 -3.29 22.39 9.85
C GLU A 94 -4.46 22.89 8.99
N GLY A 95 -4.79 22.22 7.89
CA GLY A 95 -5.85 22.63 6.97
C GLY A 95 -5.51 23.83 6.08
N ILE A 96 -4.25 24.29 6.07
CA ILE A 96 -3.81 25.41 5.24
C ILE A 96 -3.20 24.85 3.94
N ASP A 97 -3.77 25.21 2.81
CA ASP A 97 -3.42 24.61 1.52
C ASP A 97 -2.13 25.19 0.89
N TRP A 98 -1.66 24.50 -0.13
CA TRP A 98 -0.44 24.85 -0.88
C TRP A 98 -0.59 26.11 -1.75
N ARG A 99 -1.81 26.58 -2.03
CA ARG A 99 -2.06 27.79 -2.86
C ARG A 99 -1.78 29.08 -2.10
N GLU A 100 -1.67 29.01 -0.76
CA GLU A 100 -1.45 30.18 0.07
C GLU A 100 -0.08 30.84 -0.18
N SER A 101 0.98 30.02 -0.35
CA SER A 101 2.31 30.52 -0.66
C SER A 101 3.17 29.50 -1.41
N SER A 102 4.11 29.98 -2.23
CA SER A 102 5.04 29.14 -2.97
C SER A 102 6.01 28.35 -2.06
N GLU A 103 6.36 28.88 -0.91
CA GLU A 103 7.21 28.23 0.08
C GLU A 103 6.48 27.06 0.74
N ARG A 104 5.21 27.26 1.15
CA ARG A 104 4.37 26.21 1.69
C ARG A 104 4.14 25.10 0.67
N ALA A 105 3.85 25.46 -0.59
CA ALA A 105 3.69 24.51 -1.67
C ALA A 105 4.91 23.59 -1.80
N LYS A 106 6.10 24.18 -1.90
CA LYS A 106 7.36 23.40 -1.99
C LYS A 106 7.54 22.45 -0.82
N THR A 107 7.35 22.93 0.40
CA THR A 107 7.50 22.12 1.62
C THR A 107 6.49 20.97 1.61
N MET A 108 5.21 21.25 1.33
CA MET A 108 4.14 20.25 1.29
C MET A 108 4.40 19.17 0.23
N TYR A 109 4.89 19.55 -0.95
CA TYR A 109 5.19 18.62 -2.04
C TYR A 109 6.39 17.70 -1.72
N HIS A 110 7.36 18.15 -0.93
CA HIS A 110 8.46 17.31 -0.47
C HIS A 110 8.08 16.43 0.73
N VAL A 111 7.20 16.89 1.60
CA VAL A 111 6.69 16.12 2.75
C VAL A 111 5.80 14.97 2.29
N PHE A 112 4.94 15.19 1.29
CA PHE A 112 3.94 14.21 0.88
C PHE A 112 4.55 12.84 0.45
N PRO A 113 5.60 12.76 -0.37
CA PRO A 113 6.20 11.46 -0.71
C PRO A 113 6.82 10.72 0.48
N ILE A 114 7.33 11.44 1.46
CA ILE A 114 7.86 10.86 2.71
C ILE A 114 6.70 10.29 3.54
N MET A 115 5.66 11.09 3.74
CA MET A 115 4.46 10.67 4.47
C MET A 115 3.80 9.46 3.80
N HIS A 116 3.72 9.45 2.46
CA HIS A 116 3.20 8.32 1.71
C HIS A 116 3.96 7.02 2.02
N GLN A 117 5.30 7.07 2.04
CA GLN A 117 6.11 5.91 2.37
C GLN A 117 5.92 5.45 3.83
N LEU A 118 5.77 6.37 4.77
CA LEU A 118 5.50 6.05 6.18
C LEU A 118 4.12 5.39 6.33
N HIS A 119 3.09 5.91 5.66
CA HIS A 119 1.74 5.35 5.68
C HIS A 119 1.66 3.97 5.00
N GLU A 120 2.39 3.75 3.92
CA GLU A 120 2.54 2.42 3.32
C GLU A 120 3.15 1.42 4.33
N MET A 121 4.18 1.83 5.07
CA MET A 121 4.77 0.98 6.12
C MET A 121 3.79 0.71 7.27
N LEU A 122 3.00 1.71 7.68
CA LEU A 122 1.92 1.52 8.67
C LEU A 122 0.91 0.49 8.21
N TRP A 123 0.50 0.53 6.92
CA TRP A 123 -0.41 -0.45 6.35
C TRP A 123 0.11 -1.88 6.50
N TYR A 124 1.36 -2.13 6.11
CA TYR A 124 1.95 -3.47 6.20
C TYR A 124 2.21 -3.91 7.64
N LEU A 125 2.65 -3.01 8.53
CA LEU A 125 2.85 -3.32 9.95
C LEU A 125 1.53 -3.68 10.63
N HIS A 126 0.48 -2.92 10.34
CA HIS A 126 -0.86 -3.19 10.87
C HIS A 126 -1.39 -4.54 10.39
N GLU A 127 -1.17 -4.89 9.12
CA GLU A 127 -1.50 -6.21 8.60
C GLU A 127 -0.70 -7.32 9.31
N ALA A 128 0.62 -7.14 9.48
CA ALA A 128 1.45 -8.12 10.16
C ALA A 128 1.00 -8.40 11.62
N LEU A 129 0.55 -7.37 12.33
CA LEU A 129 0.11 -7.46 13.72
C LEU A 129 -1.15 -8.30 13.93
N VAL A 130 -2.05 -8.34 12.96
CA VAL A 130 -3.30 -9.13 13.06
C VAL A 130 -3.11 -10.59 12.65
N LEU A 131 -1.94 -10.96 12.10
CA LEU A 131 -1.64 -12.33 11.72
C LEU A 131 -1.27 -13.17 12.96
N GLU A 132 -2.00 -14.26 13.21
CA GLU A 132 -1.71 -15.18 14.33
C GLU A 132 -0.31 -15.77 14.23
N ALA A 133 0.15 -16.09 13.00
CA ALA A 133 1.47 -16.64 12.77
C ALA A 133 2.61 -15.72 13.27
N ALA A 134 2.39 -14.40 13.32
CA ALA A 134 3.37 -13.41 13.76
C ALA A 134 3.38 -13.17 15.28
N CYS A 135 2.64 -13.95 16.08
CA CYS A 135 2.51 -13.72 17.53
C CYS A 135 3.86 -13.67 18.27
N SER A 136 4.87 -14.43 17.81
CA SER A 136 6.20 -14.47 18.44
C SER A 136 7.01 -13.18 18.28
N ILE A 137 6.69 -12.34 17.29
CA ILE A 137 7.36 -11.06 17.02
C ILE A 137 6.44 -9.86 17.21
N ARG A 138 5.25 -10.08 17.81
CA ARG A 138 4.22 -9.03 17.99
C ARG A 138 4.74 -7.80 18.74
N GLN A 139 5.58 -8.00 19.74
CA GLN A 139 6.17 -6.90 20.50
C GLN A 139 7.05 -6.01 19.61
N GLU A 140 7.94 -6.61 18.79
CA GLU A 140 8.79 -5.84 17.87
C GLU A 140 7.96 -5.13 16.80
N LEU A 141 6.91 -5.77 16.28
CA LEU A 141 5.98 -5.16 15.34
C LEU A 141 5.27 -3.95 15.97
N ASN A 142 4.78 -4.05 17.21
CA ASN A 142 4.14 -2.93 17.91
C ASN A 142 5.11 -1.77 18.11
N MET A 143 6.32 -2.02 18.62
CA MET A 143 7.32 -0.97 18.80
C MET A 143 7.67 -0.26 17.49
N THR A 144 7.76 -1.01 16.39
CA THR A 144 8.05 -0.43 15.07
C THR A 144 6.85 0.33 14.51
N LEU A 145 5.62 -0.13 14.76
CA LEU A 145 4.40 0.60 14.43
C LEU A 145 4.34 1.93 15.18
N GLU A 146 4.54 1.93 16.50
CA GLU A 146 4.55 3.13 17.34
C GLU A 146 5.59 4.15 16.86
N GLU A 147 6.80 3.68 16.55
CA GLU A 147 7.84 4.54 16.00
C GLU A 147 7.44 5.12 14.62
N THR A 148 6.81 4.30 13.75
CA THR A 148 6.34 4.78 12.44
C THR A 148 5.26 5.85 12.62
N VAL A 149 4.32 5.64 13.56
CA VAL A 149 3.30 6.64 13.92
C VAL A 149 3.96 7.94 14.38
N ARG A 150 4.89 7.86 15.32
CA ARG A 150 5.64 9.02 15.84
C ARG A 150 6.29 9.80 14.69
N LEU A 151 6.87 9.12 13.70
CA LEU A 151 7.45 9.78 12.53
C LEU A 151 6.41 10.53 11.69
N THR A 152 5.17 10.05 11.61
CA THR A 152 4.09 10.76 10.89
C THR A 152 3.55 11.98 11.64
N GLU A 153 3.85 12.13 12.92
CA GLU A 153 3.40 13.22 13.79
C GLU A 153 4.41 14.35 13.92
N LEU A 154 5.58 14.20 13.33
CA LEU A 154 6.62 15.22 13.31
C LEU A 154 6.16 16.46 12.53
N ARG A 155 6.76 17.61 12.83
CA ARG A 155 6.55 18.83 12.06
C ARG A 155 7.15 18.68 10.66
N ALA A 156 6.68 19.46 9.70
CA ALA A 156 7.09 19.39 8.31
C ALA A 156 8.61 19.45 8.09
N ASP A 157 9.29 20.36 8.84
CA ASP A 157 10.74 20.53 8.76
C ASP A 157 11.53 19.35 9.36
N GLU A 158 10.94 18.61 10.28
CA GLU A 158 11.50 17.39 10.88
C GLU A 158 11.24 16.18 9.98
N ILE A 159 10.05 16.07 9.37
CA ILE A 159 9.72 15.00 8.39
C ILE A 159 10.73 15.00 7.25
N LEU A 160 11.12 16.17 6.75
CA LEU A 160 12.11 16.28 5.67
C LEU A 160 13.51 15.75 6.04
N LYS A 161 13.80 15.54 7.32
CA LYS A 161 15.07 15.01 7.84
C LYS A 161 15.02 13.51 8.17
N VAL A 162 13.85 12.90 8.08
CA VAL A 162 13.68 11.47 8.38
C VAL A 162 14.49 10.61 7.42
N ASP A 163 15.31 9.73 7.92
CA ASP A 163 15.93 8.68 7.11
C ASP A 163 14.92 7.55 6.87
N VAL A 164 14.08 7.77 5.86
CA VAL A 164 13.04 6.82 5.46
C VAL A 164 13.64 5.48 5.01
N HIS A 165 14.84 5.50 4.42
CA HIS A 165 15.49 4.27 3.94
C HIS A 165 15.92 3.37 5.10
N ALA A 166 16.55 3.94 6.13
CA ALA A 166 16.94 3.20 7.32
C ALA A 166 15.70 2.66 8.07
N HIS A 167 14.65 3.47 8.20
CA HIS A 167 13.41 3.04 8.83
C HIS A 167 12.73 1.91 8.04
N ARG A 168 12.62 2.05 6.71
CA ARG A 168 12.09 1.01 5.81
C ARG A 168 12.87 -0.29 5.89
N ALA A 169 14.20 -0.24 6.05
CA ALA A 169 15.02 -1.44 6.21
C ALA A 169 14.64 -2.23 7.48
N ASN A 170 14.39 -1.52 8.59
CA ASN A 170 13.93 -2.15 9.84
C ASN A 170 12.53 -2.77 9.68
N VAL A 171 11.58 -2.03 9.09
CA VAL A 171 10.23 -2.54 8.79
C VAL A 171 10.32 -3.78 7.90
N ASN A 172 11.08 -3.73 6.81
CA ASN A 172 11.23 -4.86 5.88
C ASN A 172 11.79 -6.12 6.55
N ARG A 173 12.68 -5.98 7.53
CA ARG A 173 13.19 -7.13 8.32
C ARG A 173 12.03 -7.85 9.01
N LEU A 174 11.13 -7.11 9.65
CA LEU A 174 9.97 -7.68 10.36
C LEU A 174 8.92 -8.27 9.39
N LEU A 175 8.67 -7.61 8.26
CA LEU A 175 7.77 -8.13 7.23
C LEU A 175 8.29 -9.42 6.59
N LEU A 176 9.61 -9.55 6.39
CA LEU A 176 10.25 -10.80 5.95
C LEU A 176 10.05 -11.90 7.00
N GLN A 177 10.27 -11.60 8.25
CA GLN A 177 10.11 -12.53 9.37
C GLN A 177 8.65 -13.00 9.49
N THR A 178 7.69 -12.06 9.35
CA THR A 178 6.26 -12.38 9.30
C THR A 178 5.94 -13.33 8.15
N SER A 179 6.47 -13.07 6.95
CA SER A 179 6.29 -13.91 5.77
C SER A 179 6.79 -15.34 5.98
N GLU A 180 7.96 -15.52 6.62
CA GLU A 180 8.49 -16.85 6.96
C GLU A 180 7.62 -17.57 8.01
N LEU A 181 7.12 -16.86 9.01
CA LEU A 181 6.23 -17.45 10.03
C LEU A 181 4.91 -17.91 9.41
N VAL A 182 4.32 -17.13 8.52
CA VAL A 182 3.12 -17.51 7.76
C VAL A 182 3.39 -18.77 6.91
N TRP A 183 4.52 -18.81 6.21
CA TRP A 183 4.91 -19.99 5.44
C TRP A 183 5.08 -21.23 6.34
N MET A 184 5.71 -21.09 7.50
CA MET A 184 5.87 -22.21 8.44
C MET A 184 4.52 -22.77 8.89
N ASP A 185 3.52 -21.92 9.07
CA ASP A 185 2.16 -22.34 9.42
C ASP A 185 1.47 -23.05 8.25
N VAL A 186 1.54 -22.50 7.04
CA VAL A 186 1.06 -23.16 5.83
C VAL A 186 1.67 -24.55 5.68
N ARG A 187 3.00 -24.67 5.86
CA ARG A 187 3.72 -25.93 5.74
C ARG A 187 3.24 -26.99 6.74
N ARG A 188 2.94 -26.60 8.00
CA ARG A 188 2.41 -27.52 9.00
C ARG A 188 1.05 -28.09 8.61
N ASN A 189 0.23 -27.27 7.91
CA ASN A 189 -1.11 -27.63 7.50
C ASN A 189 -1.18 -28.38 6.15
N LEU A 190 -0.07 -28.45 5.41
CA LEU A 190 0.02 -29.24 4.18
C LEU A 190 0.14 -30.73 4.54
N LYS A 191 -0.95 -31.48 4.34
CA LYS A 191 -0.99 -32.92 4.60
C LYS A 191 0.01 -33.67 3.68
N GLY A 192 1.00 -34.28 4.26
CA GLY A 192 1.76 -35.38 3.65
C GLY A 192 3.18 -35.10 3.15
N ASN A 193 3.70 -33.87 3.19
CA ASN A 193 5.06 -33.64 2.71
C ASN A 193 5.85 -32.60 3.54
N SER A 194 6.42 -33.03 4.65
CA SER A 194 7.30 -32.20 5.51
C SER A 194 8.57 -31.69 4.80
N LYS A 195 8.83 -32.16 3.57
CA LYS A 195 9.98 -31.79 2.74
C LYS A 195 9.66 -30.75 1.68
N GLU A 196 8.41 -30.31 1.55
CA GLU A 196 8.06 -29.30 0.57
C GLU A 196 8.76 -27.97 0.88
N ARG A 197 9.49 -27.44 -0.11
CA ARG A 197 10.16 -26.15 -0.01
C ARG A 197 9.22 -25.07 -0.45
N ARG A 198 9.30 -23.90 0.20
CA ARG A 198 8.60 -22.70 -0.23
C ARG A 198 8.97 -22.40 -1.69
N LYS A 199 7.94 -22.17 -2.52
CA LYS A 199 8.16 -21.65 -3.88
C LYS A 199 8.63 -20.20 -3.75
N ASN A 200 9.85 -19.96 -4.21
CA ASN A 200 10.48 -18.66 -4.13
C ASN A 200 10.53 -18.04 -5.53
N TYR A 201 9.72 -17.01 -5.73
CA TYR A 201 9.64 -16.19 -6.94
C TYR A 201 9.94 -14.72 -6.64
N ARG A 202 10.68 -14.44 -5.57
CA ARG A 202 11.02 -13.09 -5.16
C ARG A 202 11.77 -12.35 -6.29
N GLY A 203 11.19 -11.23 -6.75
CA GLY A 203 11.73 -10.43 -7.84
C GLY A 203 11.81 -11.15 -9.18
N ALA A 204 11.15 -12.32 -9.32
CA ALA A 204 11.17 -13.08 -10.56
C ALA A 204 10.42 -12.37 -11.68
N ASP A 205 10.95 -12.48 -12.90
CA ASP A 205 10.23 -12.08 -14.10
C ASP A 205 9.25 -13.21 -14.49
N LEU A 206 7.97 -12.95 -14.24
CA LEU A 206 6.85 -13.82 -14.53
C LEU A 206 5.84 -13.12 -15.48
N MET A 207 6.30 -12.14 -16.25
CA MET A 207 5.45 -11.43 -17.21
C MET A 207 4.87 -12.40 -18.24
N GLY A 208 3.54 -12.38 -18.38
CA GLY A 208 2.80 -13.29 -19.27
C GLY A 208 2.93 -14.77 -18.91
N ALA A 209 3.42 -15.12 -17.72
CA ALA A 209 3.62 -16.50 -17.30
C ALA A 209 2.29 -17.27 -17.27
N LYS A 210 2.33 -18.54 -17.70
CA LYS A 210 1.18 -19.45 -17.69
C LYS A 210 1.10 -20.17 -16.35
N LEU A 211 0.42 -19.56 -15.38
CA LEU A 211 0.26 -20.04 -14.00
C LEU A 211 -1.19 -20.46 -13.69
N LYS A 212 -1.97 -20.75 -14.74
CA LYS A 212 -3.36 -21.21 -14.58
C LYS A 212 -3.40 -22.47 -13.71
N SER A 213 -4.28 -22.45 -12.70
CA SER A 213 -4.46 -23.52 -11.71
C SER A 213 -3.20 -23.90 -10.95
N ALA A 214 -2.18 -23.04 -10.95
CA ALA A 214 -0.95 -23.28 -10.20
C ALA A 214 -1.22 -23.29 -8.69
N ASP A 215 -0.57 -24.21 -7.97
CA ASP A 215 -0.54 -24.18 -6.52
C ASP A 215 0.60 -23.25 -6.05
N LEU A 216 0.24 -22.04 -5.64
CA LEU A 216 1.13 -20.99 -5.16
C LEU A 216 0.91 -20.69 -3.67
N ARG A 217 0.33 -21.64 -2.92
CA ARG A 217 0.09 -21.46 -1.47
C ARG A 217 1.38 -21.15 -0.73
N GLY A 218 1.35 -20.05 0.03
CA GLY A 218 2.49 -19.58 0.80
C GLY A 218 3.72 -19.21 -0.04
N ALA A 219 3.60 -19.09 -1.36
CA ALA A 219 4.71 -18.69 -2.23
C ALA A 219 5.27 -17.32 -1.83
N ASP A 220 6.58 -17.16 -1.96
CA ASP A 220 7.24 -15.85 -1.90
C ASP A 220 7.19 -15.21 -3.30
N LEU A 221 6.28 -14.25 -3.48
CA LEU A 221 6.08 -13.50 -4.72
C LEU A 221 6.46 -12.01 -4.53
N ARG A 222 7.24 -11.71 -3.51
CA ARG A 222 7.67 -10.34 -3.17
C ARG A 222 8.39 -9.68 -4.33
N GLY A 223 7.83 -8.55 -4.81
CA GLY A 223 8.39 -7.81 -5.94
C GLY A 223 8.45 -8.58 -7.26
N ALA A 224 7.72 -9.69 -7.40
CA ALA A 224 7.64 -10.42 -8.66
C ALA A 224 6.91 -9.60 -9.73
N TYR A 225 7.38 -9.69 -10.97
CA TYR A 225 6.73 -9.06 -12.12
C TYR A 225 5.72 -10.06 -12.71
N LEU A 226 4.46 -9.94 -12.31
CA LEU A 226 3.34 -10.78 -12.75
C LEU A 226 2.47 -10.09 -13.82
N ILE A 227 3.03 -9.10 -14.51
CA ILE A 227 2.32 -8.32 -15.53
C ILE A 227 1.73 -9.25 -16.59
N ALA A 228 0.43 -9.15 -16.83
CA ALA A 228 -0.32 -9.96 -17.79
C ALA A 228 -0.19 -11.49 -17.59
N ALA A 229 0.20 -11.97 -16.39
CA ALA A 229 0.27 -13.40 -16.09
C ALA A 229 -1.13 -14.03 -16.07
N ASP A 230 -1.25 -15.26 -16.59
CA ASP A 230 -2.45 -16.08 -16.49
C ASP A 230 -2.45 -16.82 -15.14
N LEU A 231 -3.12 -16.24 -14.16
CA LEU A 231 -3.29 -16.78 -12.80
C LEU A 231 -4.71 -17.35 -12.58
N ARG A 232 -5.46 -17.61 -13.65
CA ARG A 232 -6.83 -18.14 -13.55
C ARG A 232 -6.86 -19.43 -12.73
N HIS A 233 -7.79 -19.45 -11.77
CA HIS A 233 -7.96 -20.59 -10.85
C HIS A 233 -6.70 -20.96 -10.05
N ALA A 234 -5.67 -20.10 -9.98
CA ALA A 234 -4.49 -20.35 -9.17
C ALA A 234 -4.84 -20.27 -7.67
N ASN A 235 -4.18 -21.08 -6.88
CA ASN A 235 -4.29 -21.02 -5.42
C ASN A 235 -3.15 -20.20 -4.85
N LEU A 236 -3.44 -18.95 -4.49
CA LEU A 236 -2.52 -17.96 -3.93
C LEU A 236 -2.72 -17.75 -2.41
N ARG A 237 -3.41 -18.68 -1.74
CA ARG A 237 -3.66 -18.56 -0.30
C ARG A 237 -2.35 -18.43 0.47
N ALA A 238 -2.32 -17.48 1.39
CA ALA A 238 -1.16 -17.17 2.23
C ALA A 238 0.13 -16.86 1.43
N ALA A 239 0.04 -16.57 0.12
CA ALA A 239 1.17 -16.07 -0.66
C ALA A 239 1.55 -14.65 -0.22
N ASP A 240 2.84 -14.36 -0.21
CA ASP A 240 3.36 -13.02 0.07
C ASP A 240 3.46 -12.23 -1.25
N LEU A 241 2.64 -11.19 -1.38
CA LEU A 241 2.48 -10.38 -2.58
C LEU A 241 2.99 -8.94 -2.41
N ILE A 242 3.77 -8.65 -1.36
CA ILE A 242 4.29 -7.31 -1.13
C ILE A 242 5.08 -6.81 -2.34
N GLY A 243 4.67 -5.67 -2.91
CA GLY A 243 5.35 -5.06 -4.05
C GLY A 243 5.30 -5.87 -5.35
N ALA A 244 4.51 -6.96 -5.44
CA ALA A 244 4.31 -7.69 -6.69
C ALA A 244 3.58 -6.81 -7.71
N ASP A 245 4.06 -6.81 -8.95
CA ASP A 245 3.42 -6.09 -10.06
C ASP A 245 2.41 -6.99 -10.77
N LEU A 246 1.14 -6.78 -10.43
CA LEU A 246 0.00 -7.55 -10.94
C LEU A 246 -0.73 -6.87 -12.11
N ARG A 247 -0.16 -5.85 -12.74
CA ARG A 247 -0.83 -5.11 -13.83
C ARG A 247 -1.29 -6.05 -14.94
N ASP A 248 -2.57 -5.94 -15.29
CA ASP A 248 -3.24 -6.75 -16.33
C ASP A 248 -3.21 -8.28 -16.12
N ALA A 249 -2.75 -8.77 -14.96
CA ALA A 249 -2.81 -10.19 -14.60
C ALA A 249 -4.28 -10.68 -14.56
N ASP A 250 -4.52 -11.92 -14.99
CA ASP A 250 -5.84 -12.53 -14.98
C ASP A 250 -6.00 -13.42 -13.74
N LEU A 251 -6.81 -12.97 -12.80
CA LEU A 251 -7.13 -13.63 -11.53
C LEU A 251 -8.50 -14.32 -11.53
N CYS A 252 -9.18 -14.47 -12.69
CA CYS A 252 -10.51 -15.10 -12.74
C CYS A 252 -10.52 -16.47 -12.05
N GLY A 253 -11.39 -16.61 -11.03
CA GLY A 253 -11.51 -17.84 -10.23
C GLY A 253 -10.32 -18.14 -9.31
N ALA A 254 -9.33 -17.26 -9.18
CA ALA A 254 -8.19 -17.45 -8.29
C ALA A 254 -8.58 -17.33 -6.81
N ASP A 255 -7.89 -18.05 -5.93
CA ASP A 255 -8.08 -17.98 -4.48
C ASP A 255 -6.91 -17.23 -3.83
N LEU A 256 -7.15 -15.97 -3.43
CA LEU A 256 -6.18 -15.10 -2.74
C LEU A 256 -6.50 -14.95 -1.25
N ARG A 257 -7.42 -15.75 -0.70
CA ARG A 257 -7.72 -15.70 0.75
C ARG A 257 -6.45 -15.90 1.55
N ASP A 258 -6.36 -15.22 2.66
CA ASP A 258 -5.20 -15.28 3.55
C ASP A 258 -3.86 -14.85 2.91
N SER A 259 -3.83 -14.40 1.63
CA SER A 259 -2.64 -13.79 1.06
C SER A 259 -2.24 -12.55 1.85
N ILE A 260 -0.94 -12.35 2.02
CA ILE A 260 -0.40 -11.30 2.87
C ILE A 260 0.21 -10.17 2.04
N PHE A 261 0.10 -8.95 2.57
CA PHE A 261 0.67 -7.73 2.01
C PHE A 261 0.18 -7.39 0.60
N LEU A 262 -0.99 -7.91 0.24
CA LEU A 262 -1.70 -7.56 -0.97
C LEU A 262 -2.51 -6.27 -0.73
N THR A 263 -2.40 -5.31 -1.64
CA THR A 263 -3.07 -4.01 -1.54
C THR A 263 -4.25 -3.88 -2.50
N GLN A 264 -5.16 -2.95 -2.22
CA GLN A 264 -6.28 -2.64 -3.12
C GLN A 264 -5.79 -2.17 -4.50
N VAL A 265 -4.69 -1.42 -4.53
CA VAL A 265 -4.05 -0.93 -5.76
C VAL A 265 -3.64 -2.06 -6.68
N GLN A 266 -3.00 -3.09 -6.14
CA GLN A 266 -2.61 -4.26 -6.91
C GLN A 266 -3.84 -4.95 -7.51
N ILE A 267 -4.92 -5.11 -6.74
CA ILE A 267 -6.18 -5.71 -7.20
C ILE A 267 -6.88 -4.84 -8.25
N ASN A 268 -6.89 -3.53 -8.09
CA ASN A 268 -7.45 -2.60 -9.06
C ASN A 268 -6.75 -2.66 -10.43
N ALA A 269 -5.50 -3.12 -10.47
CA ALA A 269 -4.72 -3.27 -11.70
C ALA A 269 -4.98 -4.57 -12.47
N THR A 270 -5.75 -5.51 -11.91
CA THR A 270 -5.92 -6.87 -12.45
C THR A 270 -7.26 -7.06 -13.15
N LYS A 271 -7.41 -8.20 -13.81
CA LYS A 271 -8.68 -8.78 -14.26
C LYS A 271 -9.12 -9.82 -13.24
N GLY A 272 -10.42 -9.96 -13.05
CA GLY A 272 -11.00 -10.96 -12.15
C GLY A 272 -12.48 -11.11 -12.40
N ASP A 273 -13.13 -11.98 -11.63
CA ASP A 273 -14.55 -12.28 -11.77
C ASP A 273 -15.24 -12.46 -10.40
N LEU A 274 -16.50 -12.86 -10.42
CA LEU A 274 -17.29 -13.13 -9.22
C LEU A 274 -16.77 -14.34 -8.41
N HIS A 275 -15.99 -15.22 -9.03
CA HIS A 275 -15.43 -16.43 -8.41
C HIS A 275 -14.05 -16.17 -7.79
N THR A 276 -13.41 -15.05 -8.12
CA THR A 276 -12.15 -14.65 -7.50
C THR A 276 -12.35 -14.36 -6.02
N GLN A 277 -11.58 -15.02 -5.17
CA GLN A 277 -11.70 -14.90 -3.71
C GLN A 277 -10.58 -14.02 -3.17
N LEU A 278 -10.97 -12.91 -2.54
CA LEU A 278 -10.05 -11.90 -1.97
C LEU A 278 -9.95 -12.04 -0.44
N PRO A 279 -8.85 -11.55 0.16
CA PRO A 279 -8.80 -11.28 1.60
C PRO A 279 -9.94 -10.34 2.01
N GLY A 280 -10.53 -10.56 3.19
CA GLY A 280 -11.73 -9.84 3.64
C GLY A 280 -11.56 -8.32 3.78
N ARG A 281 -10.31 -7.82 3.83
CA ARG A 281 -9.99 -6.38 3.88
C ARG A 281 -10.01 -5.69 2.52
N LEU A 282 -10.04 -6.44 1.42
CA LEU A 282 -10.02 -5.91 0.07
C LEU A 282 -11.40 -6.01 -0.59
N SER A 283 -11.71 -5.02 -1.41
CA SER A 283 -12.96 -4.94 -2.15
C SER A 283 -12.77 -5.39 -3.61
N ARG A 284 -13.81 -6.05 -4.15
CA ARG A 284 -13.81 -6.41 -5.57
C ARG A 284 -13.92 -5.15 -6.43
N PRO A 285 -13.01 -4.94 -7.39
CA PRO A 285 -13.09 -3.82 -8.31
C PRO A 285 -14.36 -3.86 -9.18
N ALA A 286 -14.97 -2.71 -9.43
CA ALA A 286 -16.20 -2.63 -10.21
C ALA A 286 -16.05 -3.18 -11.65
N HIS A 287 -14.86 -3.06 -12.24
CA HIS A 287 -14.58 -3.55 -13.60
C HIS A 287 -14.45 -5.08 -13.72
N TRP A 288 -14.51 -5.83 -12.59
CA TRP A 288 -14.54 -7.29 -12.61
C TRP A 288 -15.96 -7.87 -12.82
N ILE A 289 -16.96 -7.01 -12.83
CA ILE A 289 -18.38 -7.39 -12.86
C ILE A 289 -18.92 -7.21 -14.29
N ALA A 290 -18.21 -7.69 -15.26
CA ALA A 290 -18.70 -7.67 -16.65
C ALA A 290 -18.87 -9.09 -17.18
#